data_c80abf61a026603bc636ec201aef7124
#
_entry.id   c80abf61a026603bc636ec201aef7124
#
_cell.length_a   1.000
_cell.length_b   1.000
_cell.length_c   1.000
_cell.angle_alpha   90.00
_cell.angle_beta   90.00
_cell.angle_gamma   90.00
#
_symmetry.space_group_name_H-M   'P 1'
#
loop_
_entity.id
_entity.type
_entity.pdbx_description
1 polymer ?
#
loop_
_entity_poly.entity_id
_entity_poly.type
_entity_poly.pdbx_seq_one_letter_code
_entity_poly.pdbx_strand_id
1 'polypeptide(L)'
;MEEVNKLGKILIVDDNEDVLFALNLLLEPYTEKIKVATTPDRIEYFMTTFHPDLILLDMNFSRDTISGQEGFESLKQILQIDPQAIVIFMTAYADTDKAVRAIKAGATDFIPKPWEKDKLLATLTSGMRLRQSQQEVSILKEQVEVLSGQNTSENDIIGESSVMQEVFTTINKLSNTDANILILGEN
;
A
#
# COMPACT_ATOMS: atom_id res chain seq x y z
N MET A 1 7.91 -22.72 -22.17
CA MET A 1 8.56 -21.93 -21.10
C MET A 1 7.44 -21.13 -20.47
N GLU A 2 7.01 -21.51 -19.28
CA GLU A 2 6.05 -20.70 -18.51
C GLU A 2 6.70 -19.33 -18.27
N GLU A 3 6.05 -18.26 -18.69
CA GLU A 3 6.40 -16.90 -18.26
C GLU A 3 6.27 -16.88 -16.74
N VAL A 4 7.39 -16.93 -16.05
CA VAL A 4 7.42 -16.70 -14.60
C VAL A 4 6.95 -15.26 -14.41
N ASN A 5 5.71 -15.10 -13.94
CA ASN A 5 5.15 -13.80 -13.64
C ASN A 5 6.07 -13.14 -12.58
N LYS A 6 6.93 -12.21 -13.04
CA LYS A 6 7.94 -11.60 -12.18
C LYS A 6 7.26 -10.77 -11.09
N LEU A 7 7.73 -10.95 -9.88
CA LEU A 7 7.44 -10.03 -8.79
C LEU A 7 7.93 -8.63 -9.20
N GLY A 8 7.22 -7.59 -8.84
CA GLY A 8 7.55 -6.20 -9.19
C GLY A 8 8.90 -5.72 -8.63
N LYS A 9 8.96 -4.47 -8.23
CA LYS A 9 10.15 -3.83 -7.67
C LYS A 9 10.25 -4.08 -6.17
N ILE A 10 11.37 -4.62 -5.71
CA ILE A 10 11.59 -4.92 -4.30
C ILE A 10 12.73 -4.04 -3.75
N LEU A 11 12.46 -3.40 -2.62
CA LEU A 11 13.49 -2.77 -1.80
C LEU A 11 13.83 -3.69 -0.63
N ILE A 12 15.12 -3.94 -0.41
CA ILE A 12 15.61 -4.74 0.73
C ILE A 12 16.46 -3.81 1.61
N VAL A 13 16.13 -3.74 2.89
CA VAL A 13 16.82 -2.90 3.87
C VAL A 13 17.31 -3.77 5.01
N ASP A 14 18.63 -3.93 5.13
CA ASP A 14 19.29 -4.77 6.13
C ASP A 14 20.74 -4.26 6.30
N ASP A 15 21.23 -4.14 7.49
CA ASP A 15 22.61 -3.66 7.72
C ASP A 15 23.69 -4.73 7.49
N ASN A 16 23.27 -5.97 7.33
CA ASN A 16 24.15 -7.08 7.01
C ASN A 16 24.28 -7.27 5.48
N GLU A 17 25.44 -6.96 4.94
CA GLU A 17 25.72 -7.06 3.50
C GLU A 17 25.61 -8.50 2.97
N ASP A 18 25.94 -9.52 3.78
CA ASP A 18 25.80 -10.92 3.38
C ASP A 18 24.32 -11.32 3.19
N VAL A 19 23.45 -10.79 4.05
CA VAL A 19 21.98 -10.96 3.93
C VAL A 19 21.48 -10.29 2.66
N LEU A 20 21.88 -9.05 2.41
CA LEU A 20 21.52 -8.33 1.19
C LEU A 20 21.99 -9.05 -0.07
N PHE A 21 23.23 -9.55 -0.07
CA PHE A 21 23.78 -10.30 -1.20
C PHE A 21 23.03 -11.61 -1.43
N ALA A 22 22.77 -12.39 -0.37
CA ALA A 22 22.06 -13.66 -0.46
C ALA A 22 20.63 -13.48 -0.98
N LEU A 23 19.89 -12.47 -0.47
CA LEU A 23 18.55 -12.15 -0.93
C LEU A 23 18.52 -11.65 -2.37
N ASN A 24 19.45 -10.78 -2.74
CA ASN A 24 19.55 -10.29 -4.11
C ASN A 24 19.77 -11.44 -5.10
N LEU A 25 20.73 -12.33 -4.82
CA LEU A 25 21.02 -13.49 -5.66
C LEU A 25 19.81 -14.46 -5.74
N LEU A 26 19.12 -14.68 -4.63
CA LEU A 26 17.98 -15.58 -4.58
C LEU A 26 16.77 -15.04 -5.32
N LEU A 27 16.50 -13.72 -5.20
CA LEU A 27 15.29 -13.08 -5.72
C LEU A 27 15.42 -12.53 -7.14
N GLU A 28 16.64 -12.29 -7.64
CA GLU A 28 16.89 -11.75 -8.99
C GLU A 28 16.14 -12.49 -10.11
N PRO A 29 16.07 -13.84 -10.14
CA PRO A 29 15.33 -14.55 -11.18
C PRO A 29 13.81 -14.32 -11.14
N TYR A 30 13.27 -13.96 -9.96
CA TYR A 30 11.84 -13.87 -9.70
C TYR A 30 11.29 -12.44 -9.67
N THR A 31 12.15 -11.43 -9.72
CA THR A 31 11.76 -10.01 -9.55
C THR A 31 12.01 -9.21 -10.83
N GLU A 32 11.31 -8.10 -10.97
CA GLU A 32 11.59 -7.13 -12.04
C GLU A 32 12.87 -6.37 -11.76
N LYS A 33 12.95 -5.77 -10.56
CA LYS A 33 14.11 -5.00 -10.10
C LYS A 33 14.26 -5.10 -8.60
N ILE A 34 15.52 -5.12 -8.14
CA ILE A 34 15.85 -5.08 -6.72
C ILE A 34 16.73 -3.85 -6.45
N LYS A 35 16.46 -3.19 -5.33
CA LYS A 35 17.34 -2.21 -4.70
C LYS A 35 17.64 -2.65 -3.29
N VAL A 36 18.85 -2.36 -2.83
CA VAL A 36 19.30 -2.71 -1.47
C VAL A 36 19.76 -1.44 -0.75
N ALA A 37 19.55 -1.40 0.55
CA ALA A 37 20.02 -0.34 1.43
C ALA A 37 20.58 -0.96 2.71
N THR A 38 21.73 -0.49 3.15
CA THR A 38 22.38 -0.93 4.40
C THR A 38 21.93 -0.13 5.62
N THR A 39 21.19 0.95 5.41
CA THR A 39 20.70 1.82 6.47
C THR A 39 19.26 2.29 6.21
N PRO A 40 18.45 2.46 7.26
CA PRO A 40 17.09 2.99 7.12
C PRO A 40 17.01 4.40 6.52
N ASP A 41 18.04 5.21 6.68
CA ASP A 41 18.09 6.60 6.18
C ASP A 41 17.89 6.71 4.65
N ARG A 42 18.10 5.60 3.91
CA ARG A 42 17.92 5.54 2.47
C ARG A 42 16.48 5.21 2.03
N ILE A 43 15.61 4.87 2.97
CA ILE A 43 14.23 4.43 2.66
C ILE A 43 13.47 5.53 1.93
N GLU A 44 13.43 6.75 2.47
CA GLU A 44 12.72 7.88 1.86
C GLU A 44 13.17 8.15 0.42
N TYR A 45 14.47 8.13 0.20
CA TYR A 45 15.04 8.28 -1.15
C TYR A 45 14.54 7.19 -2.11
N PHE A 46 14.53 5.92 -1.70
CA PHE A 46 14.06 4.84 -2.56
C PHE A 46 12.54 4.83 -2.72
N MET A 47 11.79 5.23 -1.71
CA MET A 47 10.33 5.38 -1.82
C MET A 47 9.95 6.40 -2.91
N THR A 48 10.70 7.51 -3.01
CA THR A 48 10.42 8.60 -3.95
C THR A 48 11.03 8.42 -5.33
N THR A 49 12.15 7.69 -5.48
CA THR A 49 12.88 7.56 -6.75
C THR A 49 12.72 6.20 -7.42
N PHE A 50 12.55 5.15 -6.64
CA PHE A 50 12.45 3.78 -7.12
C PHE A 50 10.99 3.28 -7.11
N HIS A 51 10.14 3.78 -6.19
CA HIS A 51 8.76 3.37 -6.00
C HIS A 51 8.64 1.84 -5.86
N PRO A 52 9.13 1.26 -4.77
CA PRO A 52 9.07 -0.19 -4.58
C PRO A 52 7.64 -0.66 -4.41
N ASP A 53 7.30 -1.80 -4.99
CA ASP A 53 6.00 -2.46 -4.80
C ASP A 53 5.97 -3.22 -3.47
N LEU A 54 7.14 -3.67 -2.99
CA LEU A 54 7.30 -4.41 -1.75
C LEU A 54 8.64 -4.05 -1.09
N ILE A 55 8.63 -4.00 0.24
CA ILE A 55 9.80 -3.70 1.06
C ILE A 55 10.06 -4.88 2.00
N LEU A 56 11.26 -5.48 1.90
CA LEU A 56 11.82 -6.36 2.92
C LEU A 56 12.63 -5.51 3.89
N LEU A 57 12.25 -5.49 5.15
CA LEU A 57 12.84 -4.61 6.15
C LEU A 57 13.38 -5.45 7.32
N ASP A 58 14.66 -5.30 7.61
CA ASP A 58 15.18 -5.88 8.84
C ASP A 58 14.54 -5.24 10.07
N MET A 59 14.24 -6.05 11.06
CA MET A 59 13.67 -5.56 12.32
C MET A 59 14.74 -5.00 13.25
N ASN A 60 15.96 -5.54 13.21
CA ASN A 60 17.03 -5.23 14.15
C ASN A 60 18.25 -4.72 13.39
N PHE A 61 18.44 -3.42 13.35
CA PHE A 61 19.67 -2.81 12.87
C PHE A 61 20.76 -2.81 13.94
N SER A 62 22.02 -2.71 13.56
CA SER A 62 23.18 -2.84 14.44
C SER A 62 23.22 -1.83 15.59
N ARG A 63 22.54 -0.71 15.47
CA ARG A 63 22.43 0.29 16.55
C ARG A 63 21.45 -0.13 17.64
N ASP A 64 20.51 -1.03 17.33
CA ASP A 64 19.47 -1.49 18.25
C ASP A 64 19.15 -2.98 18.07
N THR A 65 20.11 -3.83 18.43
CA THR A 65 19.98 -5.29 18.26
C THR A 65 18.93 -5.94 19.18
N ILE A 66 18.40 -5.22 20.18
CA ILE A 66 17.55 -5.79 21.23
C ILE A 66 16.10 -5.31 21.12
N SER A 67 15.84 -4.02 20.91
CA SER A 67 14.47 -3.47 21.00
C SER A 67 13.68 -3.54 19.69
N GLY A 68 14.37 -3.51 18.54
CA GLY A 68 13.74 -3.43 17.22
C GLY A 68 13.10 -2.05 16.96
N GLN A 69 13.39 -1.04 17.76
CA GLN A 69 12.76 0.27 17.66
C GLN A 69 13.03 0.94 16.32
N GLU A 70 14.26 0.82 15.79
CA GLU A 70 14.63 1.37 14.47
C GLU A 70 13.79 0.77 13.34
N GLY A 71 13.51 -0.54 13.38
CA GLY A 71 12.61 -1.19 12.42
C GLY A 71 11.18 -0.64 12.50
N PHE A 72 10.65 -0.43 13.71
CA PHE A 72 9.31 0.14 13.88
C PHE A 72 9.23 1.61 13.46
N GLU A 73 10.27 2.41 13.72
CA GLU A 73 10.36 3.80 13.25
C GLU A 73 10.40 3.86 11.72
N SER A 74 11.18 2.97 11.10
CA SER A 74 11.25 2.83 9.64
C SER A 74 9.90 2.42 9.04
N LEU A 75 9.20 1.45 9.64
CA LEU A 75 7.84 1.08 9.23
C LEU A 75 6.90 2.28 9.27
N LYS A 76 6.91 3.03 10.37
CA LYS A 76 6.08 4.22 10.53
C LYS A 76 6.39 5.27 9.46
N GLN A 77 7.65 5.51 9.17
CA GLN A 77 8.08 6.42 8.12
C GLN A 77 7.58 5.97 6.73
N ILE A 78 7.73 4.69 6.41
CA ILE A 78 7.24 4.11 5.14
C ILE A 78 5.73 4.34 5.01
N LEU A 79 4.95 4.01 6.04
CA LEU A 79 3.49 4.12 6.01
C LEU A 79 2.99 5.58 6.03
N GLN A 80 3.81 6.55 6.46
CA GLN A 80 3.52 7.97 6.30
C GLN A 80 3.69 8.43 4.85
N ILE A 81 4.66 7.86 4.10
CA ILE A 81 4.89 8.17 2.69
C ILE A 81 3.87 7.46 1.80
N ASP A 82 3.66 6.16 2.01
CA ASP A 82 2.67 5.35 1.32
C ASP A 82 1.88 4.50 2.33
N PRO A 83 0.66 4.89 2.71
CA PRO A 83 -0.18 4.12 3.64
C PRO A 83 -0.55 2.72 3.15
N GLN A 84 -0.37 2.44 1.86
CA GLN A 84 -0.64 1.14 1.24
C GLN A 84 0.64 0.35 0.94
N ALA A 85 1.81 0.80 1.44
CA ALA A 85 3.07 0.11 1.22
C ALA A 85 3.03 -1.33 1.79
N ILE A 86 3.53 -2.27 1.01
CA ILE A 86 3.69 -3.65 1.45
C ILE A 86 5.03 -3.79 2.14
N VAL A 87 5.02 -3.90 3.46
CA VAL A 87 6.22 -4.05 4.28
C VAL A 87 6.23 -5.42 4.94
N ILE A 88 7.28 -6.19 4.67
CA ILE A 88 7.50 -7.51 5.26
C ILE A 88 8.76 -7.44 6.11
N PHE A 89 8.64 -7.70 7.40
CA PHE A 89 9.77 -7.72 8.29
C PHE A 89 10.60 -9.01 8.16
N MET A 90 11.90 -8.87 8.27
CA MET A 90 12.81 -9.98 8.49
C MET A 90 13.20 -10.01 9.97
N THR A 91 12.96 -11.12 10.66
CA THR A 91 13.14 -11.24 12.11
C THR A 91 14.04 -12.41 12.48
N ALA A 92 14.74 -12.33 13.61
CA ALA A 92 15.41 -13.49 14.17
C ALA A 92 14.39 -14.54 14.66
N TYR A 93 14.72 -15.83 14.59
CA TYR A 93 13.81 -16.98 14.79
C TYR A 93 13.05 -17.03 16.13
N ALA A 94 13.44 -16.25 17.13
CA ALA A 94 12.88 -16.30 18.49
C ALA A 94 11.90 -15.14 18.82
N ASP A 95 11.58 -14.24 17.89
CA ASP A 95 10.92 -12.95 18.19
C ASP A 95 9.45 -12.91 17.75
N THR A 96 8.67 -13.95 18.11
CA THR A 96 7.22 -13.99 17.79
C THR A 96 6.46 -12.81 18.36
N ASP A 97 6.81 -12.31 19.53
CA ASP A 97 6.14 -11.15 20.15
C ASP A 97 6.39 -9.86 19.35
N LYS A 98 7.61 -9.68 18.82
CA LYS A 98 7.92 -8.55 17.93
C LYS A 98 7.19 -8.68 16.60
N ALA A 99 7.11 -9.89 16.04
CA ALA A 99 6.35 -10.14 14.81
C ALA A 99 4.87 -9.75 14.96
N VAL A 100 4.21 -10.17 16.06
CA VAL A 100 2.82 -9.77 16.35
C VAL A 100 2.69 -8.25 16.50
N ARG A 101 3.64 -7.60 17.17
CA ARG A 101 3.65 -6.14 17.30
C ARG A 101 3.83 -5.46 15.95
N ALA A 102 4.66 -6.01 15.07
CA ALA A 102 4.88 -5.48 13.72
C ALA A 102 3.60 -5.49 12.88
N ILE A 103 2.85 -6.58 12.88
CA ILE A 103 1.55 -6.67 12.19
C ILE A 103 0.56 -5.65 12.77
N LYS A 104 0.49 -5.51 14.11
CA LYS A 104 -0.37 -4.50 14.75
C LYS A 104 0.05 -3.06 14.42
N ALA A 105 1.33 -2.84 14.12
CA ALA A 105 1.86 -1.54 13.71
C ALA A 105 1.65 -1.23 12.20
N GLY A 106 1.12 -2.18 11.43
CA GLY A 106 0.81 -2.00 10.02
C GLY A 106 1.72 -2.72 9.04
N ALA A 107 2.66 -3.55 9.51
CA ALA A 107 3.40 -4.43 8.61
C ALA A 107 2.47 -5.47 7.98
N THR A 108 2.73 -5.82 6.72
CA THR A 108 1.92 -6.79 5.99
C THR A 108 2.17 -8.22 6.47
N ASP A 109 3.44 -8.57 6.70
CA ASP A 109 3.85 -9.91 7.13
C ASP A 109 5.25 -9.88 7.75
N PHE A 110 5.76 -11.05 8.16
CA PHE A 110 7.13 -11.22 8.62
C PHE A 110 7.73 -12.56 8.16
N ILE A 111 9.06 -12.61 8.04
CA ILE A 111 9.84 -13.77 7.63
C ILE A 111 10.95 -14.01 8.64
N PRO A 112 11.05 -15.21 9.23
CA PRO A 112 12.14 -15.52 10.16
C PRO A 112 13.46 -15.71 9.40
N LYS A 113 14.56 -15.25 9.99
CA LYS A 113 15.93 -15.53 9.57
C LYS A 113 16.46 -16.76 10.37
N PRO A 114 17.05 -17.77 9.74
CA PRO A 114 17.22 -17.97 8.30
C PRO A 114 15.93 -18.38 7.63
N TRP A 115 15.70 -17.88 6.40
CA TRP A 115 14.49 -18.18 5.62
C TRP A 115 14.62 -19.46 4.81
N GLU A 116 13.49 -20.11 4.61
CA GLU A 116 13.32 -21.15 3.61
C GLU A 116 12.88 -20.49 2.29
N LYS A 117 13.52 -20.88 1.17
CA LYS A 117 13.25 -20.26 -0.14
C LYS A 117 11.78 -20.25 -0.51
N ASP A 118 11.08 -21.39 -0.36
CA ASP A 118 9.70 -21.52 -0.78
C ASP A 118 8.76 -20.67 0.07
N LYS A 119 9.01 -20.56 1.38
CA LYS A 119 8.26 -19.67 2.28
C LYS A 119 8.49 -18.22 1.95
N LEU A 120 9.74 -17.83 1.72
CA LEU A 120 10.07 -16.46 1.30
C LEU A 120 9.31 -16.09 0.04
N LEU A 121 9.41 -16.90 -1.03
CA LEU A 121 8.73 -16.64 -2.29
C LEU A 121 7.19 -16.62 -2.15
N ALA A 122 6.61 -17.50 -1.34
CA ALA A 122 5.18 -17.51 -1.08
C ALA A 122 4.71 -16.23 -0.38
N THR A 123 5.45 -15.77 0.64
CA THR A 123 5.14 -14.52 1.36
C THR A 123 5.26 -13.31 0.44
N LEU A 124 6.32 -13.22 -0.35
CA LEU A 124 6.50 -12.15 -1.33
C LEU A 124 5.38 -12.13 -2.39
N THR A 125 5.01 -13.31 -2.90
CA THR A 125 3.92 -13.43 -3.88
C THR A 125 2.58 -12.96 -3.29
N SER A 126 2.30 -13.31 -2.03
CA SER A 126 1.10 -12.87 -1.33
C SER A 126 1.07 -11.36 -1.14
N GLY A 127 2.20 -10.77 -0.74
CA GLY A 127 2.35 -9.31 -0.61
C GLY A 127 2.16 -8.60 -1.95
N MET A 128 2.73 -9.12 -3.04
CA MET A 128 2.55 -8.55 -4.39
C MET A 128 1.10 -8.61 -4.87
N ARG A 129 0.39 -9.70 -4.63
CA ARG A 129 -1.05 -9.80 -4.94
C ARG A 129 -1.86 -8.75 -4.18
N LEU A 130 -1.54 -8.55 -2.90
CA LEU A 130 -2.19 -7.51 -2.10
C LEU A 130 -1.93 -6.11 -2.71
N ARG A 131 -0.68 -5.81 -3.08
CA ARG A 131 -0.32 -4.53 -3.73
C ARG A 131 -1.11 -4.30 -5.02
N GLN A 132 -1.16 -5.30 -5.89
CA GLN A 132 -1.91 -5.23 -7.14
C GLN A 132 -3.40 -4.99 -6.90
N SER A 133 -4.01 -5.70 -5.96
CA SER A 133 -5.42 -5.51 -5.61
C SER A 133 -5.71 -4.10 -5.09
N GLN A 134 -4.82 -3.53 -4.25
CA GLN A 134 -4.94 -2.16 -3.76
C GLN A 134 -4.85 -1.14 -4.89
N GLN A 135 -3.92 -1.33 -5.84
CA GLN A 135 -3.77 -0.46 -7.01
C GLN A 135 -4.99 -0.51 -7.92
N GLU A 136 -5.55 -1.70 -8.19
CA GLU A 136 -6.79 -1.84 -8.97
C GLU A 136 -7.97 -1.11 -8.32
N VAL A 137 -8.14 -1.26 -7.00
CA VAL A 137 -9.19 -0.54 -6.25
C VAL A 137 -9.00 0.97 -6.35
N SER A 138 -7.76 1.46 -6.28
CA SER A 138 -7.46 2.90 -6.41
C SER A 138 -7.85 3.44 -7.79
N ILE A 139 -7.46 2.74 -8.85
CA ILE A 139 -7.79 3.09 -10.24
C ILE A 139 -9.30 3.09 -10.47
N LEU A 140 -10.00 2.07 -9.97
CA LEU A 140 -11.46 1.98 -10.09
C LEU A 140 -12.18 3.13 -9.37
N LYS A 141 -11.69 3.52 -8.19
CA LYS A 141 -12.24 4.68 -7.46
C LYS A 141 -12.06 5.98 -8.23
N GLU A 142 -10.86 6.22 -8.78
CA GLU A 142 -10.60 7.40 -9.61
C GLU A 142 -11.51 7.42 -10.84
N GLN A 143 -11.73 6.28 -11.51
CA GLN A 143 -12.64 6.18 -12.65
C GLN A 143 -14.09 6.49 -12.27
N VAL A 144 -14.57 5.99 -11.12
CA VAL A 144 -15.90 6.27 -10.61
C VAL A 144 -16.07 7.76 -10.28
N GLU A 145 -15.05 8.38 -9.66
CA GLU A 145 -15.08 9.82 -9.35
C GLU A 145 -15.14 10.67 -10.63
N VAL A 146 -14.34 10.32 -11.65
CA VAL A 146 -14.37 11.03 -12.95
C VAL A 146 -15.74 10.88 -13.62
N LEU A 147 -16.29 9.66 -13.64
CA LEU A 147 -17.62 9.41 -14.23
C LEU A 147 -18.73 10.08 -13.44
N SER A 148 -18.64 10.10 -12.12
CA SER A 148 -19.60 10.79 -11.24
C SER A 148 -19.53 12.31 -11.41
N GLY A 149 -18.31 12.87 -11.55
CA GLY A 149 -18.09 14.29 -11.81
C GLY A 149 -18.58 14.74 -13.20
N GLN A 150 -18.56 13.85 -14.21
CA GLN A 150 -19.15 14.15 -15.53
C GLN A 150 -20.70 14.12 -15.50
N ASN A 151 -21.29 13.30 -14.63
CA ASN A 151 -22.75 13.27 -14.49
C ASN A 151 -23.32 14.50 -13.75
N THR A 152 -22.51 15.24 -12.99
CA THR A 152 -22.96 16.50 -12.35
C THR A 152 -22.99 17.67 -13.31
N SER A 153 -22.29 17.63 -14.45
CA SER A 153 -22.27 18.72 -15.43
C SER A 153 -23.28 18.60 -16.56
N GLU A 154 -23.87 17.42 -16.84
CA GLU A 154 -24.88 17.24 -17.88
C GLU A 154 -26.33 17.27 -17.38
N ASN A 155 -26.56 17.16 -16.06
CA ASN A 155 -27.90 17.16 -15.46
C ASN A 155 -28.09 18.26 -14.42
N ASP A 156 -27.36 19.35 -14.47
CA ASP A 156 -27.64 20.50 -13.64
C ASP A 156 -29.01 21.07 -14.05
N ILE A 157 -30.01 20.90 -13.18
CA ILE A 157 -31.29 21.53 -13.34
C ILE A 157 -31.05 23.03 -13.20
N ILE A 158 -31.05 23.75 -14.33
CA ILE A 158 -30.81 25.20 -14.37
C ILE A 158 -32.11 25.93 -14.15
N GLY A 159 -32.19 26.83 -13.18
CA GLY A 159 -33.36 27.67 -12.95
C GLY A 159 -33.05 28.83 -12.00
N GLU A 160 -33.39 30.06 -12.43
CA GLU A 160 -33.14 31.29 -11.65
C GLU A 160 -34.42 31.82 -10.97
N SER A 161 -35.57 31.23 -11.24
CA SER A 161 -36.84 31.69 -10.63
C SER A 161 -36.87 31.37 -9.12
N SER A 162 -37.61 32.19 -8.35
CA SER A 162 -37.78 31.98 -6.92
C SER A 162 -38.38 30.61 -6.58
N VAL A 163 -39.27 30.10 -7.43
CA VAL A 163 -39.89 28.78 -7.29
C VAL A 163 -38.82 27.66 -7.46
N MET A 164 -37.93 27.81 -8.44
CA MET A 164 -36.83 26.84 -8.63
C MET A 164 -35.81 26.86 -7.48
N GLN A 165 -35.56 28.01 -6.88
CA GLN A 165 -34.68 28.12 -5.70
C GLN A 165 -35.27 27.40 -4.48
N GLU A 166 -36.59 27.38 -4.31
CA GLU A 166 -37.28 26.60 -3.27
C GLU A 166 -37.13 25.09 -3.53
N VAL A 167 -37.25 24.67 -4.80
CA VAL A 167 -37.03 23.27 -5.21
C VAL A 167 -35.58 22.83 -4.90
N PHE A 168 -34.56 23.62 -5.29
CA PHE A 168 -33.16 23.33 -4.98
C PHE A 168 -32.90 23.26 -3.48
N THR A 169 -33.50 24.17 -2.70
CA THR A 169 -33.38 24.15 -1.24
C THR A 169 -33.95 22.85 -0.66
N THR A 170 -35.05 22.36 -1.21
CA THR A 170 -35.69 21.12 -0.79
C THR A 170 -34.86 19.89 -1.19
N ILE A 171 -34.34 19.86 -2.41
CA ILE A 171 -33.42 18.80 -2.88
C ILE A 171 -32.19 18.73 -1.99
N ASN A 172 -31.55 19.87 -1.69
CA ASN A 172 -30.36 19.91 -0.83
C ASN A 172 -30.64 19.43 0.61
N LYS A 173 -31.83 19.68 1.15
CA LYS A 173 -32.23 19.16 2.47
C LYS A 173 -32.40 17.63 2.47
N LEU A 174 -32.86 17.09 1.35
CA LEU A 174 -33.19 15.67 1.20
C LEU A 174 -31.98 14.83 0.68
N SER A 175 -31.00 15.46 0.04
CA SER A 175 -29.82 14.78 -0.53
C SER A 175 -28.96 13.99 0.49
N ASN A 176 -29.08 14.32 1.78
CA ASN A 176 -28.40 13.61 2.87
C ASN A 176 -29.28 12.52 3.51
N THR A 177 -30.38 12.13 2.88
CA THR A 177 -31.30 11.08 3.35
C THR A 177 -31.44 9.99 2.30
N ASP A 178 -31.76 8.76 2.71
CA ASP A 178 -32.04 7.62 1.81
C ASP A 178 -33.47 7.68 1.20
N ALA A 179 -34.14 8.84 1.19
CA ALA A 179 -35.49 9.00 0.70
C ALA A 179 -35.53 9.07 -0.83
N ASN A 180 -36.42 8.29 -1.44
CA ASN A 180 -36.70 8.40 -2.86
C ASN A 180 -37.53 9.68 -3.13
N ILE A 181 -37.07 10.50 -4.07
CA ILE A 181 -37.73 11.77 -4.43
C ILE A 181 -38.33 11.63 -5.83
N LEU A 182 -39.59 11.95 -5.97
CA LEU A 182 -40.29 12.06 -7.26
C LEU A 182 -40.62 13.54 -7.51
N ILE A 183 -40.12 14.09 -8.62
CA ILE A 183 -40.41 15.45 -9.05
C ILE A 183 -41.50 15.36 -10.15
N LEU A 184 -42.61 16.02 -9.94
CA LEU A 184 -43.70 16.10 -10.89
C LEU A 184 -43.80 17.53 -11.42
N GLY A 185 -44.04 17.70 -12.73
CA GLY A 185 -44.23 18.95 -13.40
C GLY A 185 -45.44 18.91 -14.37
N GLU A 186 -45.96 20.07 -14.77
CA GLU A 186 -46.94 20.19 -15.84
C GLU A 186 -46.23 20.10 -17.20
N ASN A 187 -46.86 19.41 -18.16
CA ASN A 187 -46.40 19.33 -19.56
C ASN A 187 -46.65 20.62 -20.31
#